data_72d099d9afc8d83b0c6d6dca449ec730
#
_entry.id   72d099d9afc8d83b0c6d6dca449ec730
#
_cell.length_a   1.000
_cell.length_b   1.000
_cell.length_c   1.000
_cell.angle_alpha   90.00
_cell.angle_beta   90.00
_cell.angle_gamma   90.00
#
_symmetry.space_group_name_H-M   'P 1'
#
loop_
_entity.id
_entity.type
_entity.pdbx_description
1 polymer ?
#
loop_
_entity_poly.entity_id
_entity_poly.type
_entity_poly.pdbx_seq_one_letter_code
_entity_poly.pdbx_strand_id
1 'polypeptide(L)'
;MKKTLIAIFALIVTASVLVTTSLFAGEHYTGGNPRYDKWIDPSYFRGYNILYESPKSLQDFIDFKNYGGNVFHIQPDGFLAVDPPYAPVQANIDGCDMLVNLCRQAGIHYVIGMRSGPGAYDTYDESQGTVGESRIWNDGNTVEQDLYAEMLRMVIMKYGHDTLFVGLNMVIEPRPKVRVIPANTSANYKFFLENVYNIHMDRVYQKWVTKIRQINTEIPLIAESFGYSTPELYPGYVINDPYIIYSAHNYQPVEYSKATPSYSKSYPGVYWNLSTLSQVMYDAEFMRRTVFAKLRDFQLQTGSPVFIGEMGMYKPQNGSAEYIGDILDICKDYGWHYAFWDWRRGPSEDWNLEKFNDEGNATWKTVLSNFYAPPVPNPVSPQNGGTAALNPAFTWDSMTAFTSFDLEIGIYGGRPDNNILITDIETAGFKFGENALVEGQTYAWRIRAKNPGGAPENCSQWSESKVFTATSEAGTIAANMPENRLNQNWPNPFNPSTSIKFSLSMGSNVRLLVYDMLGREVARLVDGYKQQGSYSVMFDASTLASGVYIYKLEALPGEGFAGFTEIKKMILVK
;
A
#
# COMPACT_ATOMS: atom_id res chain seq x y z
N MET A 1 -25.30 -45.83 -8.83
CA MET A 1 -26.19 -44.71 -8.49
C MET A 1 -25.65 -43.77 -7.41
N LYS A 2 -25.04 -44.22 -6.30
CA LYS A 2 -24.53 -43.30 -5.25
C LYS A 2 -23.31 -42.46 -5.65
N LYS A 3 -22.44 -42.91 -6.54
CA LYS A 3 -21.27 -42.12 -7.00
C LYS A 3 -21.61 -41.06 -8.03
N THR A 4 -22.69 -41.23 -8.79
CA THR A 4 -23.13 -40.24 -9.80
C THR A 4 -23.91 -39.08 -9.16
N LEU A 5 -24.58 -39.32 -8.03
CA LEU A 5 -25.26 -38.24 -7.29
C LEU A 5 -24.28 -37.28 -6.58
N ILE A 6 -23.15 -37.79 -6.10
CA ILE A 6 -22.12 -36.95 -5.44
C ILE A 6 -21.42 -36.03 -6.44
N ALA A 7 -21.19 -36.49 -7.68
CA ALA A 7 -20.60 -35.68 -8.73
C ALA A 7 -21.54 -34.56 -9.22
N ILE A 8 -22.84 -34.82 -9.28
CA ILE A 8 -23.85 -33.82 -9.66
C ILE A 8 -24.06 -32.80 -8.54
N PHE A 9 -23.98 -33.20 -7.26
CA PHE A 9 -24.08 -32.27 -6.14
C PHE A 9 -22.84 -31.38 -6.01
N ALA A 10 -21.64 -31.90 -6.28
CA ALA A 10 -20.42 -31.13 -6.32
C ALA A 10 -20.39 -30.13 -7.50
N LEU A 11 -20.97 -30.50 -8.66
CA LEU A 11 -21.04 -29.61 -9.82
C LEU A 11 -22.08 -28.49 -9.63
N ILE A 12 -23.19 -28.77 -8.93
CA ILE A 12 -24.23 -27.77 -8.63
C ILE A 12 -23.75 -26.81 -7.53
N VAL A 13 -22.98 -27.27 -6.55
CA VAL A 13 -22.40 -26.39 -5.50
C VAL A 13 -21.29 -25.52 -6.07
N THR A 14 -20.45 -26.03 -6.96
CA THR A 14 -19.43 -25.21 -7.65
C THR A 14 -20.01 -24.25 -8.67
N ALA A 15 -21.09 -24.62 -9.38
CA ALA A 15 -21.78 -23.73 -10.29
C ALA A 15 -22.60 -22.65 -9.54
N SER A 16 -23.21 -22.96 -8.39
CA SER A 16 -23.93 -21.97 -7.59
C SER A 16 -22.98 -21.01 -6.84
N VAL A 17 -21.79 -21.44 -6.44
CA VAL A 17 -20.76 -20.54 -5.87
C VAL A 17 -20.16 -19.64 -6.95
N LEU A 18 -19.99 -20.13 -8.19
CA LEU A 18 -19.51 -19.31 -9.32
C LEU A 18 -20.58 -18.34 -9.86
N VAL A 19 -21.88 -18.66 -9.74
CA VAL A 19 -22.98 -17.78 -10.19
C VAL A 19 -23.33 -16.72 -9.13
N THR A 20 -23.10 -16.99 -7.83
CA THR A 20 -23.34 -15.97 -6.79
C THR A 20 -22.19 -14.97 -6.62
N THR A 21 -20.97 -15.30 -7.04
CA THR A 21 -19.85 -14.34 -7.05
C THR A 21 -19.86 -13.38 -8.24
N SER A 22 -20.63 -13.68 -9.31
CA SER A 22 -20.74 -12.81 -10.49
C SER A 22 -21.88 -11.79 -10.46
N LEU A 23 -22.76 -11.83 -9.46
CA LEU A 23 -23.92 -10.92 -9.35
C LEU A 23 -23.68 -9.69 -8.46
N PHE A 24 -22.52 -9.60 -7.76
CA PHE A 24 -22.16 -8.46 -6.90
C PHE A 24 -20.73 -7.93 -7.12
N ALA A 25 -19.97 -8.48 -8.06
CA ALA A 25 -18.78 -7.81 -8.53
C ALA A 25 -19.26 -6.62 -9.37
N GLY A 26 -19.21 -5.42 -8.81
CA GLY A 26 -19.22 -4.20 -9.61
C GLY A 26 -18.23 -4.39 -10.74
N GLU A 27 -18.52 -3.88 -11.93
CA GLU A 27 -17.61 -3.98 -13.08
C GLU A 27 -16.20 -3.71 -12.58
N HIS A 28 -15.29 -4.70 -12.72
CA HIS A 28 -13.92 -4.57 -12.24
C HIS A 28 -13.32 -3.33 -12.88
N TYR A 29 -12.90 -2.37 -12.06
CA TYR A 29 -12.22 -1.18 -12.53
C TYR A 29 -11.03 -1.58 -13.41
N THR A 30 -11.01 -1.11 -14.65
CA THR A 30 -10.01 -1.48 -15.66
C THR A 30 -8.89 -0.45 -15.83
N GLY A 31 -8.81 0.53 -14.93
CA GLY A 31 -7.85 1.64 -15.01
C GLY A 31 -8.39 2.85 -15.78
N GLY A 32 -7.60 3.92 -15.82
CA GLY A 32 -7.89 5.13 -16.60
C GLY A 32 -8.32 6.36 -15.79
N ASN A 33 -8.43 6.24 -14.46
CA ASN A 33 -8.57 7.38 -13.56
C ASN A 33 -7.29 7.56 -12.73
N PRO A 34 -6.39 8.50 -13.06
CA PRO A 34 -5.07 8.62 -12.41
C PRO A 34 -5.13 8.90 -10.90
N ARG A 35 -6.28 9.40 -10.39
CA ARG A 35 -6.47 9.58 -8.94
C ARG A 35 -6.87 8.27 -8.28
N TYR A 36 -7.80 7.54 -8.89
CA TYR A 36 -8.28 6.27 -8.34
C TYR A 36 -7.25 5.14 -8.53
N ASP A 37 -6.44 5.18 -9.58
CA ASP A 37 -5.32 4.24 -9.82
C ASP A 37 -4.36 4.21 -8.61
N LYS A 38 -4.15 5.35 -7.92
CA LYS A 38 -3.34 5.42 -6.70
C LYS A 38 -3.99 4.71 -5.50
N TRP A 39 -5.31 4.58 -5.47
CA TRP A 39 -6.04 3.84 -4.45
C TRP A 39 -6.10 2.34 -4.75
N ILE A 40 -5.94 1.96 -6.01
CA ILE A 40 -5.83 0.55 -6.41
C ILE A 40 -4.41 0.02 -6.15
N ASP A 41 -3.38 0.87 -6.19
CA ASP A 41 -2.01 0.49 -5.87
C ASP A 41 -1.89 0.20 -4.36
N PRO A 42 -1.64 -1.07 -3.96
CA PRO A 42 -1.72 -1.49 -2.57
C PRO A 42 -0.84 -0.64 -1.64
N SER A 43 -1.44 -0.12 -0.57
CA SER A 43 -0.74 0.67 0.45
C SER A 43 0.02 1.89 -0.08
N TYR A 44 -0.39 2.44 -1.22
CA TYR A 44 0.24 3.62 -1.82
C TYR A 44 0.19 4.82 -0.87
N PHE A 45 -0.99 5.15 -0.31
CA PHE A 45 -1.15 6.29 0.57
C PHE A 45 -0.79 5.97 2.02
N ARG A 46 0.16 6.75 2.54
CA ARG A 46 0.66 6.70 3.91
C ARG A 46 0.66 8.12 4.44
N GLY A 47 -0.19 8.40 5.41
CA GLY A 47 -0.50 9.77 5.75
C GLY A 47 -0.73 10.05 7.22
N TYR A 48 -1.09 11.31 7.42
CA TYR A 48 -1.56 11.85 8.68
C TYR A 48 -2.81 12.69 8.47
N ASN A 49 -3.63 12.73 9.47
CA ASN A 49 -4.67 13.73 9.59
C ASN A 49 -4.07 15.08 9.94
N ILE A 50 -4.62 16.15 9.38
CA ILE A 50 -4.17 17.51 9.65
C ILE A 50 -5.35 18.45 9.79
N LEU A 51 -5.29 19.27 10.84
CA LEU A 51 -6.31 20.26 11.19
C LEU A 51 -5.74 21.66 11.09
N TYR A 52 -6.60 22.64 10.77
CA TYR A 52 -6.18 24.04 10.60
C TYR A 52 -6.10 24.84 11.91
N GLU A 53 -6.57 24.27 13.01
CA GLU A 53 -6.65 24.93 14.33
C GLU A 53 -5.29 25.33 14.92
N SER A 54 -4.21 24.71 14.42
CA SER A 54 -2.85 25.04 14.82
C SER A 54 -2.07 25.62 13.65
N PRO A 55 -1.27 26.67 13.88
CA PRO A 55 -0.42 27.21 12.83
C PRO A 55 0.46 26.13 12.21
N LYS A 56 0.47 26.04 10.90
CA LYS A 56 1.31 25.14 10.12
C LYS A 56 2.23 25.96 9.23
N SER A 57 3.46 25.51 9.10
CA SER A 57 4.45 26.07 8.19
C SER A 57 4.68 25.15 7.00
N LEU A 58 5.22 25.69 5.92
CA LEU A 58 5.68 24.86 4.79
C LEU A 58 6.71 23.82 5.23
N GLN A 59 7.55 24.14 6.24
CA GLN A 59 8.55 23.22 6.76
C GLN A 59 7.90 21.97 7.37
N ASP A 60 6.75 22.10 8.06
CA ASP A 60 6.03 20.94 8.60
C ASP A 60 5.60 19.95 7.49
N PHE A 61 5.25 20.46 6.31
CA PHE A 61 4.89 19.63 5.15
C PHE A 61 6.12 19.03 4.46
N ILE A 62 7.21 19.78 4.39
CA ILE A 62 8.49 19.28 3.88
C ILE A 62 9.03 18.18 4.79
N ASP A 63 8.98 18.35 6.11
CA ASP A 63 9.39 17.34 7.07
C ASP A 63 8.55 16.05 6.91
N PHE A 64 7.22 16.18 6.82
CA PHE A 64 6.33 15.05 6.59
C PHE A 64 6.70 14.28 5.31
N LYS A 65 6.95 15.01 4.22
CA LYS A 65 7.39 14.41 2.96
C LYS A 65 8.75 13.73 3.08
N ASN A 66 9.68 14.34 3.80
CA ASN A 66 11.01 13.79 4.07
C ASN A 66 10.94 12.51 4.92
N TYR A 67 9.95 12.39 5.77
CA TYR A 67 9.66 11.14 6.49
C TYR A 67 8.98 10.07 5.62
N GLY A 68 8.63 10.38 4.37
CA GLY A 68 8.04 9.45 3.41
C GLY A 68 6.51 9.45 3.38
N GLY A 69 5.87 10.36 4.11
CA GLY A 69 4.44 10.59 4.01
C GLY A 69 4.07 11.21 2.66
N ASN A 70 2.95 10.81 2.09
CA ASN A 70 2.55 11.24 0.75
C ASN A 70 1.09 11.70 0.64
N VAL A 71 0.31 11.62 1.72
CA VAL A 71 -1.07 12.11 1.75
C VAL A 71 -1.40 12.75 3.09
N PHE A 72 -2.05 13.91 3.06
CA PHE A 72 -2.74 14.46 4.22
C PHE A 72 -4.25 14.25 4.10
N HIS A 73 -4.87 13.80 5.19
CA HIS A 73 -6.30 13.82 5.36
C HIS A 73 -6.67 15.11 6.08
N ILE A 74 -7.04 16.13 5.30
CA ILE A 74 -7.47 17.44 5.80
C ILE A 74 -8.91 17.31 6.27
N GLN A 75 -9.15 17.64 7.53
CA GLN A 75 -10.47 17.49 8.15
C GLN A 75 -11.02 18.83 8.64
N PRO A 76 -11.50 19.70 7.74
CA PRO A 76 -12.17 20.91 8.14
C PRO A 76 -13.56 20.61 8.72
N ASP A 77 -14.02 21.50 9.58
CA ASP A 77 -15.44 21.63 9.84
C ASP A 77 -16.20 22.03 8.58
N GLY A 78 -17.52 21.90 8.61
CA GLY A 78 -18.36 22.15 7.44
C GLY A 78 -18.19 23.55 6.84
N PHE A 79 -18.20 23.65 5.54
CA PHE A 79 -18.20 24.91 4.81
C PHE A 79 -19.52 25.66 4.92
N LEU A 80 -20.58 24.95 5.30
CA LEU A 80 -21.86 25.52 5.69
C LEU A 80 -22.13 25.21 7.17
N ALA A 81 -22.81 26.14 7.85
CA ALA A 81 -23.21 25.96 9.24
C ALA A 81 -24.13 24.73 9.42
N VAL A 82 -24.06 24.11 10.59
CA VAL A 82 -24.85 22.92 10.93
C VAL A 82 -26.34 23.24 11.05
N ASP A 83 -26.66 24.42 11.60
CA ASP A 83 -28.01 24.88 11.87
C ASP A 83 -28.44 26.00 10.94
N PRO A 84 -29.77 26.18 10.75
CA PRO A 84 -30.29 27.30 9.97
C PRO A 84 -29.74 28.66 10.43
N PRO A 85 -29.46 29.58 9.50
CA PRO A 85 -29.78 29.55 8.07
C PRO A 85 -28.76 28.80 7.18
N TYR A 86 -27.92 27.94 7.73
CA TYR A 86 -26.87 27.15 7.01
C TYR A 86 -25.90 28.07 6.22
N ALA A 87 -25.55 29.20 6.82
CA ALA A 87 -24.68 30.19 6.19
C ALA A 87 -23.27 29.61 5.93
N PRO A 88 -22.55 30.08 4.90
CA PRO A 88 -21.15 29.74 4.70
C PRO A 88 -20.31 30.13 5.91
N VAL A 89 -19.43 29.23 6.32
CA VAL A 89 -18.46 29.42 7.42
C VAL A 89 -17.09 29.72 6.82
N GLN A 90 -16.83 31.00 6.59
CA GLN A 90 -15.65 31.45 5.86
C GLN A 90 -14.34 31.02 6.54
N ALA A 91 -14.27 31.01 7.87
CA ALA A 91 -13.08 30.58 8.62
C ALA A 91 -12.69 29.11 8.31
N ASN A 92 -13.67 28.21 8.16
CA ASN A 92 -13.43 26.81 7.83
C ASN A 92 -12.90 26.67 6.38
N ILE A 93 -13.47 27.48 5.47
CA ILE A 93 -13.02 27.53 4.08
C ILE A 93 -11.58 28.06 3.99
N ASP A 94 -11.27 29.16 4.67
CA ASP A 94 -9.93 29.78 4.67
C ASP A 94 -8.89 28.86 5.30
N GLY A 95 -9.24 28.16 6.40
CA GLY A 95 -8.39 27.17 7.04
C GLY A 95 -8.06 25.99 6.11
N CYS A 96 -9.07 25.50 5.39
CA CYS A 96 -8.88 24.45 4.39
C CYS A 96 -8.00 24.94 3.23
N ASP A 97 -8.25 26.15 2.71
CA ASP A 97 -7.44 26.78 1.65
C ASP A 97 -5.96 26.89 2.04
N MET A 98 -5.68 27.28 3.27
CA MET A 98 -4.31 27.37 3.80
C MET A 98 -3.61 26.01 3.74
N LEU A 99 -4.23 24.95 4.25
CA LEU A 99 -3.65 23.59 4.25
C LEU A 99 -3.48 23.04 2.83
N VAL A 100 -4.47 23.22 1.96
CA VAL A 100 -4.39 22.82 0.54
C VAL A 100 -3.24 23.55 -0.16
N ASN A 101 -3.05 24.85 0.11
CA ASN A 101 -1.94 25.60 -0.48
C ASN A 101 -0.57 25.09 -0.01
N LEU A 102 -0.44 24.69 1.25
CA LEU A 102 0.79 24.06 1.77
C LEU A 102 1.02 22.68 1.14
N CYS A 103 -0.02 21.88 0.94
CA CYS A 103 0.07 20.62 0.19
C CYS A 103 0.59 20.85 -1.24
N ARG A 104 0.07 21.86 -1.94
CA ARG A 104 0.51 22.23 -3.30
C ARG A 104 1.97 22.64 -3.34
N GLN A 105 2.40 23.48 -2.42
CA GLN A 105 3.80 23.94 -2.34
C GLN A 105 4.77 22.78 -2.05
N ALA A 106 4.36 21.83 -1.20
CA ALA A 106 5.18 20.65 -0.87
C ALA A 106 5.05 19.52 -1.90
N GLY A 107 4.06 19.56 -2.80
CA GLY A 107 3.76 18.49 -3.74
C GLY A 107 3.30 17.21 -3.04
N ILE A 108 2.37 17.34 -2.08
CA ILE A 108 1.79 16.25 -1.29
C ILE A 108 0.32 16.09 -1.67
N HIS A 109 -0.12 14.86 -1.86
CA HIS A 109 -1.53 14.56 -2.10
C HIS A 109 -2.38 14.89 -0.87
N TYR A 110 -3.66 15.16 -1.09
CA TYR A 110 -4.58 15.39 0.01
C TYR A 110 -5.97 14.82 -0.27
N VAL A 111 -6.60 14.38 0.81
CA VAL A 111 -8.02 14.06 0.95
C VAL A 111 -8.66 15.19 1.75
N ILE A 112 -9.87 15.59 1.42
CA ILE A 112 -10.66 16.51 2.25
C ILE A 112 -11.83 15.71 2.84
N GLY A 113 -11.98 15.75 4.17
CA GLY A 113 -13.04 15.07 4.89
C GLY A 113 -13.87 16.04 5.73
N MET A 114 -15.18 16.06 5.52
CA MET A 114 -16.08 16.96 6.24
C MET A 114 -16.42 16.42 7.63
N ARG A 115 -16.04 17.15 8.70
CA ARG A 115 -16.38 16.78 10.08
C ARG A 115 -17.82 17.17 10.45
N SER A 116 -18.33 18.24 9.90
CA SER A 116 -19.68 18.75 10.16
C SER A 116 -20.31 19.36 8.91
N GLY A 117 -21.53 19.86 9.03
CA GLY A 117 -22.25 20.54 7.95
C GLY A 117 -23.76 20.51 8.19
N PRO A 118 -24.58 20.95 7.24
CA PRO A 118 -26.03 21.02 7.43
C PRO A 118 -26.62 19.73 8.02
N GLY A 119 -27.15 19.83 9.25
CA GLY A 119 -27.72 18.69 9.96
C GLY A 119 -26.76 17.63 10.47
N ALA A 120 -25.45 17.80 10.26
CA ALA A 120 -24.40 16.91 10.76
C ALA A 120 -23.50 17.64 11.75
N TYR A 121 -23.49 17.21 13.00
CA TYR A 121 -22.62 17.76 14.03
C TYR A 121 -21.30 17.01 14.09
N ASP A 122 -20.21 17.74 14.38
CA ASP A 122 -18.94 17.11 14.76
C ASP A 122 -19.10 16.34 16.08
N THR A 123 -18.33 15.30 16.17
CA THR A 123 -18.38 14.36 17.29
C THR A 123 -17.79 14.92 18.58
N TYR A 124 -17.00 15.99 18.53
CA TYR A 124 -16.13 16.41 19.61
C TYR A 124 -16.50 17.73 20.30
N ASP A 125 -17.65 18.32 20.04
CA ASP A 125 -18.07 19.49 20.79
C ASP A 125 -18.60 19.11 22.20
N GLU A 126 -17.69 18.68 23.08
CA GLU A 126 -17.98 18.42 24.49
C GLU A 126 -18.42 19.69 25.24
N SER A 127 -18.18 20.88 24.68
CA SER A 127 -18.51 22.15 25.31
C SER A 127 -20.02 22.39 25.43
N GLN A 128 -20.81 21.69 24.63
CA GLN A 128 -22.26 21.82 24.59
C GLN A 128 -23.00 20.82 25.50
N GLY A 129 -22.31 19.87 26.14
CA GLY A 129 -22.91 18.86 27.04
C GLY A 129 -23.96 17.96 26.39
N THR A 130 -24.26 18.17 25.13
CA THR A 130 -25.17 17.37 24.31
C THR A 130 -24.39 16.92 23.09
N VAL A 131 -24.18 15.63 22.96
CA VAL A 131 -23.73 15.02 21.71
C VAL A 131 -24.70 15.49 20.63
N GLY A 132 -24.26 16.34 19.72
CA GLY A 132 -25.09 16.89 18.66
C GLY A 132 -25.66 15.74 17.82
N GLU A 133 -27.00 15.67 17.80
CA GLU A 133 -27.70 14.60 17.09
C GLU A 133 -27.70 14.91 15.59
N SER A 134 -26.89 14.20 14.81
CA SER A 134 -26.87 14.37 13.35
C SER A 134 -28.21 13.99 12.73
N ARG A 135 -28.93 15.01 12.26
CA ARG A 135 -30.28 14.89 11.71
C ARG A 135 -30.30 14.41 10.26
N ILE A 136 -29.19 14.53 9.55
CA ILE A 136 -29.10 14.20 8.10
C ILE A 136 -29.36 12.73 7.80
N TRP A 137 -29.24 11.86 8.79
CA TRP A 137 -29.42 10.41 8.58
C TRP A 137 -30.88 9.97 8.62
N ASN A 138 -31.81 10.83 9.03
CA ASN A 138 -33.23 10.54 9.06
C ASN A 138 -33.79 10.50 7.62
N ASP A 139 -34.45 9.43 7.24
CA ASP A 139 -34.93 9.19 5.85
C ASP A 139 -35.88 10.32 5.33
N GLY A 140 -36.58 11.01 6.23
CA GLY A 140 -37.42 12.16 5.87
C GLY A 140 -36.74 13.52 5.80
N ASN A 141 -35.45 13.65 6.15
CA ASN A 141 -34.75 14.94 6.20
C ASN A 141 -34.08 15.28 4.86
N THR A 142 -34.90 15.52 3.85
CA THR A 142 -34.41 15.79 2.50
C THR A 142 -33.72 17.15 2.37
N VAL A 143 -34.13 18.15 3.14
CA VAL A 143 -33.59 19.53 3.05
C VAL A 143 -32.13 19.57 3.49
N GLU A 144 -31.81 19.07 4.67
CA GLU A 144 -30.42 19.07 5.17
C GLU A 144 -29.52 18.13 4.35
N GLN A 145 -30.05 16.97 3.92
CA GLN A 145 -29.34 16.09 3.00
C GLN A 145 -28.98 16.76 1.68
N ASP A 146 -29.90 17.57 1.12
CA ASP A 146 -29.66 18.32 -0.12
C ASP A 146 -28.66 19.44 0.08
N LEU A 147 -28.75 20.19 1.18
CA LEU A 147 -27.80 21.23 1.54
C LEU A 147 -26.40 20.67 1.82
N TYR A 148 -26.32 19.51 2.49
CA TYR A 148 -25.05 18.82 2.71
C TYR A 148 -24.41 18.40 1.37
N ALA A 149 -25.21 17.84 0.46
CA ALA A 149 -24.74 17.53 -0.89
C ALA A 149 -24.21 18.76 -1.64
N GLU A 150 -24.90 19.93 -1.51
CA GLU A 150 -24.41 21.16 -2.12
C GLU A 150 -23.10 21.63 -1.47
N MET A 151 -22.92 21.44 -0.16
CA MET A 151 -21.64 21.70 0.52
C MET A 151 -20.51 20.81 -0.05
N LEU A 152 -20.77 19.51 -0.24
CA LEU A 152 -19.81 18.61 -0.88
C LEU A 152 -19.48 19.05 -2.31
N ARG A 153 -20.47 19.53 -3.06
CA ARG A 153 -20.27 20.10 -4.41
C ARG A 153 -19.40 21.34 -4.38
N MET A 154 -19.55 22.22 -3.37
CA MET A 154 -18.66 23.39 -3.19
C MET A 154 -17.20 22.95 -3.06
N VAL A 155 -16.91 21.90 -2.29
CA VAL A 155 -15.55 21.33 -2.17
C VAL A 155 -15.05 20.87 -3.54
N ILE A 156 -15.85 20.11 -4.28
CA ILE A 156 -15.48 19.59 -5.61
C ILE A 156 -15.27 20.73 -6.61
N MET A 157 -16.14 21.73 -6.65
CA MET A 157 -15.98 22.88 -7.54
C MET A 157 -14.71 23.68 -7.24
N LYS A 158 -14.35 23.76 -5.95
CA LYS A 158 -13.18 24.53 -5.51
C LYS A 158 -11.86 23.79 -5.75
N TYR A 159 -11.78 22.50 -5.46
CA TYR A 159 -10.53 21.73 -5.45
C TYR A 159 -10.48 20.63 -6.52
N GLY A 160 -11.58 20.27 -7.15
CA GLY A 160 -11.68 19.11 -8.04
C GLY A 160 -10.77 19.14 -9.28
N HIS A 161 -10.29 20.32 -9.69
CA HIS A 161 -9.32 20.50 -10.77
C HIS A 161 -7.87 20.21 -10.36
N ASP A 162 -7.58 20.17 -9.05
CA ASP A 162 -6.24 19.95 -8.52
C ASP A 162 -5.87 18.46 -8.56
N THR A 163 -4.80 18.13 -9.26
CA THR A 163 -4.34 16.73 -9.40
C THR A 163 -3.81 16.13 -8.10
N LEU A 164 -3.47 16.95 -7.11
CA LEU A 164 -3.08 16.49 -5.77
C LEU A 164 -4.29 16.16 -4.89
N PHE A 165 -5.50 16.62 -5.27
CA PHE A 165 -6.74 16.25 -4.59
C PHE A 165 -7.15 14.84 -5.02
N VAL A 166 -6.91 13.85 -4.16
CA VAL A 166 -7.09 12.43 -4.50
C VAL A 166 -8.36 11.80 -3.94
N GLY A 167 -9.14 12.50 -3.14
CA GLY A 167 -10.40 11.97 -2.63
C GLY A 167 -11.18 12.95 -1.76
N LEU A 168 -12.52 12.86 -1.83
CA LEU A 168 -13.45 13.53 -0.94
C LEU A 168 -14.01 12.51 0.05
N ASN A 169 -13.65 12.62 1.34
CA ASN A 169 -14.34 11.90 2.40
C ASN A 169 -15.63 12.66 2.74
N MET A 170 -16.74 12.07 2.38
CA MET A 170 -18.04 12.75 2.37
C MET A 170 -18.47 13.16 3.76
N VAL A 171 -18.18 12.37 4.79
CA VAL A 171 -18.43 12.71 6.19
C VAL A 171 -17.54 11.88 7.10
N ILE A 172 -16.95 12.54 8.09
CA ILE A 172 -16.09 11.91 9.10
C ILE A 172 -16.95 11.39 10.25
N GLU A 173 -16.71 10.14 10.66
CA GLU A 173 -17.33 9.50 11.82
C GLU A 173 -18.85 9.72 11.92
N PRO A 174 -19.65 9.32 10.93
CA PRO A 174 -21.07 9.57 10.90
C PRO A 174 -21.77 9.05 12.17
N ARG A 175 -22.57 9.93 12.79
CA ARG A 175 -23.32 9.62 14.01
C ARG A 175 -24.81 9.87 13.83
N PRO A 176 -25.59 8.83 13.56
CA PRO A 176 -27.03 8.96 13.65
C PRO A 176 -27.47 9.09 15.11
N LYS A 177 -28.61 9.77 15.34
CA LYS A 177 -29.27 9.80 16.63
C LYS A 177 -29.78 8.40 16.99
N VAL A 178 -29.03 7.65 17.75
CA VAL A 178 -29.45 6.33 18.26
C VAL A 178 -29.49 6.38 19.79
N ARG A 179 -30.67 6.38 20.37
CA ARG A 179 -30.85 6.49 21.82
C ARG A 179 -30.41 5.26 22.60
N VAL A 180 -30.48 4.09 22.01
CA VAL A 180 -30.05 2.82 22.62
C VAL A 180 -29.62 1.86 21.55
N ILE A 181 -28.35 1.50 21.51
CA ILE A 181 -27.87 0.35 20.77
C ILE A 181 -27.86 -0.81 21.76
N PRO A 182 -28.69 -1.86 21.57
CA PRO A 182 -28.66 -3.00 22.47
C PRO A 182 -27.29 -3.63 22.49
N ALA A 183 -26.78 -3.95 23.66
CA ALA A 183 -25.62 -4.81 23.81
C ALA A 183 -25.87 -6.09 23.00
N ASN A 184 -24.96 -6.51 22.16
CA ASN A 184 -25.09 -7.64 21.23
C ASN A 184 -25.38 -7.30 19.75
N THR A 185 -25.04 -6.09 19.30
CA THR A 185 -25.48 -5.55 18.01
C THR A 185 -24.46 -5.59 16.88
N SER A 186 -23.24 -6.10 17.10
CA SER A 186 -22.23 -6.09 16.02
C SER A 186 -22.69 -6.86 14.76
N ALA A 187 -23.41 -7.97 14.92
CA ALA A 187 -24.00 -8.72 13.81
C ALA A 187 -25.27 -8.07 13.25
N ASN A 188 -25.96 -7.24 14.04
CA ASN A 188 -27.29 -6.72 13.75
C ASN A 188 -27.35 -5.19 13.70
N TYR A 189 -26.20 -4.48 13.76
CA TYR A 189 -26.19 -3.01 13.86
C TYR A 189 -26.92 -2.36 12.68
N LYS A 190 -26.63 -2.80 11.47
CA LYS A 190 -27.33 -2.38 10.25
C LYS A 190 -28.83 -2.63 10.35
N PHE A 191 -29.24 -3.83 10.81
CA PHE A 191 -30.64 -4.17 11.00
C PHE A 191 -31.35 -3.21 11.95
N PHE A 192 -30.74 -2.87 13.09
CA PHE A 192 -31.33 -1.93 14.04
C PHE A 192 -31.41 -0.52 13.47
N LEU A 193 -30.38 -0.04 12.79
CA LEU A 193 -30.38 1.27 12.16
C LEU A 193 -31.52 1.38 11.14
N GLU A 194 -31.66 0.40 10.26
CA GLU A 194 -32.64 0.43 9.17
C GLU A 194 -34.07 0.15 9.68
N ASN A 195 -34.28 -0.85 10.54
CA ASN A 195 -35.60 -1.34 10.87
C ASN A 195 -36.18 -0.77 12.18
N VAL A 196 -35.33 -0.28 13.08
CA VAL A 196 -35.80 0.31 14.36
C VAL A 196 -35.73 1.82 14.31
N TYR A 197 -34.70 2.38 13.66
CA TYR A 197 -34.47 3.83 13.63
C TYR A 197 -34.73 4.46 12.26
N ASN A 198 -35.04 3.68 11.24
CA ASN A 198 -35.26 4.12 9.86
C ASN A 198 -34.10 4.95 9.30
N ILE A 199 -32.88 4.49 9.54
CA ILE A 199 -31.64 5.15 9.12
C ILE A 199 -31.00 4.32 8.01
N HIS A 200 -30.97 4.88 6.80
CA HIS A 200 -30.47 4.25 5.58
C HIS A 200 -29.29 5.04 5.02
N MET A 201 -28.09 4.77 5.55
CA MET A 201 -26.87 5.47 5.11
C MET A 201 -26.60 5.30 3.62
N ASP A 202 -26.77 4.09 3.11
CA ASP A 202 -26.60 3.76 1.71
C ASP A 202 -27.41 4.70 0.79
N ARG A 203 -28.65 4.97 1.16
CA ARG A 203 -29.52 5.91 0.40
C ARG A 203 -29.03 7.34 0.47
N VAL A 204 -28.59 7.80 1.65
CA VAL A 204 -28.07 9.15 1.83
C VAL A 204 -26.77 9.32 1.04
N TYR A 205 -25.84 8.39 1.17
CA TYR A 205 -24.61 8.41 0.38
C TYR A 205 -24.88 8.37 -1.12
N GLN A 206 -25.77 7.46 -1.56
CA GLN A 206 -26.11 7.37 -2.99
C GLN A 206 -26.72 8.66 -3.53
N LYS A 207 -27.53 9.36 -2.73
CA LYS A 207 -28.07 10.67 -3.07
C LYS A 207 -26.95 11.70 -3.26
N TRP A 208 -25.98 11.75 -2.34
CA TRP A 208 -24.83 12.66 -2.43
C TRP A 208 -23.94 12.33 -3.64
N VAL A 209 -23.61 11.07 -3.83
CA VAL A 209 -22.86 10.60 -5.00
C VAL A 209 -23.53 11.02 -6.30
N THR A 210 -24.83 10.79 -6.42
CA THR A 210 -25.60 11.16 -7.62
C THR A 210 -25.51 12.66 -7.91
N LYS A 211 -25.58 13.51 -6.89
CA LYS A 211 -25.44 14.97 -7.04
C LYS A 211 -24.01 15.39 -7.38
N ILE A 212 -23.01 14.79 -6.76
CA ILE A 212 -21.60 15.06 -7.05
C ILE A 212 -21.27 14.67 -8.49
N ARG A 213 -21.75 13.53 -8.96
CA ARG A 213 -21.47 13.02 -10.32
C ARG A 213 -22.07 13.89 -11.44
N GLN A 214 -23.01 14.76 -11.13
CA GLN A 214 -23.50 15.79 -12.08
C GLN A 214 -22.45 16.86 -12.43
N ILE A 215 -21.45 17.08 -11.56
CA ILE A 215 -20.42 18.11 -11.75
C ILE A 215 -19.01 17.54 -11.90
N ASN A 216 -18.76 16.34 -11.39
CA ASN A 216 -17.46 15.69 -11.48
C ASN A 216 -17.63 14.16 -11.49
N THR A 217 -17.21 13.52 -12.58
CA THR A 217 -17.36 12.09 -12.78
C THR A 217 -16.15 11.28 -12.28
N GLU A 218 -15.05 11.92 -11.88
CA GLU A 218 -13.75 11.26 -11.69
C GLU A 218 -13.19 11.31 -10.27
N ILE A 219 -13.59 12.31 -9.44
CA ILE A 219 -13.05 12.42 -8.08
C ILE A 219 -13.39 11.16 -7.29
N PRO A 220 -12.39 10.47 -6.68
CA PRO A 220 -12.66 9.38 -5.76
C PRO A 220 -13.46 9.88 -4.55
N LEU A 221 -14.48 9.11 -4.17
CA LEU A 221 -15.33 9.41 -3.03
C LEU A 221 -15.08 8.40 -1.91
N ILE A 222 -14.95 8.90 -0.71
CA ILE A 222 -14.68 8.08 0.48
C ILE A 222 -15.93 8.07 1.34
N ALA A 223 -16.35 6.88 1.74
CA ALA A 223 -17.50 6.65 2.59
C ALA A 223 -17.08 5.98 3.89
N GLU A 224 -17.51 6.55 4.99
CA GLU A 224 -17.32 6.01 6.33
C GLU A 224 -18.60 5.35 6.85
N SER A 225 -18.42 4.53 7.86
CA SER A 225 -19.50 3.78 8.49
C SER A 225 -19.89 4.41 9.82
N PHE A 226 -21.02 3.98 10.37
CA PHE A 226 -21.45 4.33 11.71
C PHE A 226 -20.52 3.83 12.81
N GLY A 227 -20.77 4.27 14.04
CA GLY A 227 -20.07 3.79 15.21
C GLY A 227 -18.63 4.27 15.23
N TYR A 228 -18.43 5.56 14.92
CA TYR A 228 -17.10 6.18 14.83
C TYR A 228 -16.22 5.51 13.77
N SER A 229 -16.82 5.02 12.70
CA SER A 229 -16.14 4.29 11.63
C SER A 229 -15.33 3.08 12.11
N THR A 230 -15.68 2.50 13.26
CA THR A 230 -14.93 1.38 13.85
C THR A 230 -14.98 0.15 12.95
N PRO A 231 -13.86 -0.45 12.56
CA PRO A 231 -13.81 -1.58 11.61
C PRO A 231 -14.64 -2.78 12.07
N GLU A 232 -14.68 -3.02 13.36
CA GLU A 232 -15.39 -4.11 14.03
C GLU A 232 -16.91 -4.05 13.87
N LEU A 233 -17.44 -2.83 13.73
CA LEU A 233 -18.88 -2.57 13.56
C LEU A 233 -19.24 -2.30 12.09
N TYR A 234 -18.34 -2.53 11.16
CA TYR A 234 -18.52 -2.17 9.75
C TYR A 234 -19.78 -2.86 9.16
N PRO A 235 -20.79 -2.10 8.72
CA PRO A 235 -22.11 -2.66 8.37
C PRO A 235 -22.22 -3.11 6.90
N GLY A 236 -21.20 -2.85 6.06
CA GLY A 236 -21.19 -3.29 4.68
C GLY A 236 -22.20 -2.59 3.77
N TYR A 237 -22.31 -1.27 3.82
CA TYR A 237 -23.11 -0.52 2.84
C TYR A 237 -22.42 -0.45 1.49
N VAL A 238 -23.06 -0.96 0.44
CA VAL A 238 -22.57 -0.85 -0.92
C VAL A 238 -23.13 0.40 -1.59
N ILE A 239 -22.23 1.25 -2.09
CA ILE A 239 -22.55 2.47 -2.82
C ILE A 239 -22.25 2.21 -4.30
N ASN A 240 -23.19 2.49 -5.16
CA ASN A 240 -23.05 2.27 -6.60
C ASN A 240 -22.29 3.45 -7.24
N ASP A 241 -20.96 3.35 -7.24
CA ASP A 241 -20.05 4.29 -7.88
C ASP A 241 -18.72 3.59 -8.20
N PRO A 242 -18.14 3.79 -9.41
CA PRO A 242 -16.91 3.09 -9.79
C PRO A 242 -15.65 3.57 -9.06
N TYR A 243 -15.70 4.73 -8.40
CA TYR A 243 -14.55 5.33 -7.73
C TYR A 243 -14.79 5.51 -6.22
N ILE A 244 -15.44 4.52 -5.61
CA ILE A 244 -15.71 4.54 -4.16
C ILE A 244 -14.57 3.87 -3.39
N ILE A 245 -14.22 4.47 -2.27
CA ILE A 245 -13.25 4.01 -1.29
C ILE A 245 -14.01 3.89 0.03
N TYR A 246 -13.78 2.82 0.77
CA TYR A 246 -14.39 2.67 2.09
C TYR A 246 -13.38 2.98 3.19
N SER A 247 -13.79 3.79 4.16
CA SER A 247 -12.92 4.23 5.24
C SER A 247 -13.39 3.71 6.59
N ALA A 248 -12.42 3.41 7.45
CA ALA A 248 -12.64 3.07 8.84
C ALA A 248 -11.58 3.74 9.73
N HIS A 249 -11.91 3.88 11.04
CA HIS A 249 -11.02 4.45 12.05
C HIS A 249 -10.68 3.40 13.10
N ASN A 250 -9.40 3.23 13.41
CA ASN A 250 -9.00 2.22 14.39
C ASN A 250 -8.31 2.83 15.62
N TYR A 251 -8.98 2.74 16.73
CA TYR A 251 -8.46 3.03 18.06
C TYR A 251 -8.64 1.86 19.04
N GLN A 252 -8.98 0.68 18.50
CA GLN A 252 -9.18 -0.51 19.34
C GLN A 252 -7.84 -1.15 19.78
N PRO A 253 -7.71 -1.56 21.04
CA PRO A 253 -8.68 -1.35 22.13
C PRO A 253 -8.60 0.09 22.66
N VAL A 254 -9.75 0.76 22.77
CA VAL A 254 -9.84 2.18 23.20
C VAL A 254 -9.24 2.41 24.59
N GLU A 255 -9.40 1.44 25.50
CA GLU A 255 -8.80 1.50 26.85
C GLU A 255 -7.27 1.56 26.83
N TYR A 256 -6.64 1.11 25.74
CA TYR A 256 -5.20 1.16 25.54
C TYR A 256 -4.79 2.42 24.76
N SER A 257 -5.36 2.62 23.59
CA SER A 257 -4.96 3.70 22.66
C SER A 257 -5.24 5.10 23.21
N LYS A 258 -6.27 5.24 24.07
CA LYS A 258 -6.65 6.50 24.74
C LYS A 258 -6.28 6.54 26.22
N ALA A 259 -5.42 5.64 26.69
CA ALA A 259 -5.05 5.55 28.11
C ALA A 259 -4.22 6.74 28.58
N THR A 260 -4.47 7.15 29.82
CA THR A 260 -3.69 8.14 30.58
C THR A 260 -3.50 7.66 32.02
N PRO A 261 -2.34 7.86 32.63
CA PRO A 261 -1.11 8.44 32.08
C PRO A 261 -0.39 7.52 31.11
N SER A 262 0.73 8.00 30.52
CA SER A 262 1.62 7.16 29.69
C SER A 262 2.08 5.91 30.46
N TYR A 263 2.31 4.81 29.73
CA TYR A 263 2.79 3.51 30.26
C TYR A 263 1.90 2.88 31.34
N SER A 264 0.63 3.30 31.43
CA SER A 264 -0.34 2.73 32.38
C SER A 264 -1.00 1.45 31.89
N LYS A 265 -0.87 1.14 30.60
CA LYS A 265 -1.44 -0.03 29.93
C LYS A 265 -0.36 -0.76 29.14
N SER A 266 -0.64 -1.99 28.70
CA SER A 266 0.31 -2.82 27.94
C SER A 266 -0.36 -3.47 26.74
N TYR A 267 0.40 -3.59 25.64
CA TYR A 267 0.03 -4.39 24.48
C TYR A 267 1.15 -5.40 24.18
N PRO A 268 0.85 -6.65 23.91
CA PRO A 268 -0.48 -7.28 23.97
C PRO A 268 -1.10 -7.21 25.36
N GLY A 269 -2.43 -7.24 25.46
CA GLY A 269 -3.13 -7.08 26.73
C GLY A 269 -4.60 -7.45 26.70
N VAL A 270 -5.18 -7.63 27.90
CA VAL A 270 -6.59 -8.00 28.05
C VAL A 270 -7.44 -6.74 28.21
N TYR A 271 -8.38 -6.55 27.29
CA TYR A 271 -9.26 -5.39 27.22
C TYR A 271 -10.68 -5.79 26.88
N TRP A 272 -11.64 -4.91 27.15
CA TRP A 272 -13.02 -5.10 26.77
C TRP A 272 -13.19 -5.02 25.26
N ASN A 273 -13.90 -5.98 24.69
CA ASN A 273 -14.21 -6.01 23.26
C ASN A 273 -15.69 -5.81 23.00
N LEU A 274 -16.02 -4.90 22.08
CA LEU A 274 -17.39 -4.52 21.75
C LEU A 274 -18.16 -5.61 21.00
N SER A 275 -17.50 -6.44 20.21
CA SER A 275 -18.13 -7.49 19.42
C SER A 275 -18.41 -8.74 20.25
N THR A 276 -17.48 -9.12 21.12
CA THR A 276 -17.60 -10.31 21.97
C THR A 276 -18.29 -10.02 23.30
N LEU A 277 -18.42 -8.75 23.68
CA LEU A 277 -18.94 -8.27 24.98
C LEU A 277 -18.23 -8.95 26.17
N SER A 278 -16.93 -9.08 26.07
CA SER A 278 -16.09 -9.74 27.07
C SER A 278 -14.68 -9.17 27.12
N GLN A 279 -13.96 -9.48 28.19
CA GLN A 279 -12.53 -9.24 28.27
C GLN A 279 -11.81 -10.27 27.40
N VAL A 280 -10.98 -9.81 26.46
CA VAL A 280 -10.24 -10.66 25.52
C VAL A 280 -8.79 -10.20 25.41
N MET A 281 -7.91 -11.10 25.04
CA MET A 281 -6.54 -10.75 24.69
C MET A 281 -6.53 -10.02 23.35
N TYR A 282 -6.04 -8.79 23.34
CA TYR A 282 -5.72 -8.06 22.13
C TYR A 282 -4.25 -8.28 21.79
N ASP A 283 -4.03 -8.87 20.64
CA ASP A 283 -2.75 -9.09 19.95
C ASP A 283 -2.97 -8.99 18.45
N ALA A 284 -1.92 -9.18 17.65
CA ALA A 284 -1.98 -9.13 16.18
C ALA A 284 -3.04 -10.08 15.60
N GLU A 285 -3.15 -11.29 16.14
CA GLU A 285 -4.10 -12.29 15.65
C GLU A 285 -5.55 -11.88 15.94
N PHE A 286 -5.84 -11.40 17.13
CA PHE A 286 -7.16 -10.91 17.49
C PHE A 286 -7.55 -9.68 16.66
N MET A 287 -6.61 -8.74 16.46
CA MET A 287 -6.81 -7.58 15.60
C MET A 287 -7.22 -8.02 14.18
N ARG A 288 -6.49 -8.98 13.58
CA ARG A 288 -6.80 -9.51 12.25
C ARG A 288 -8.15 -10.19 12.17
N ARG A 289 -8.41 -11.12 13.09
CA ARG A 289 -9.53 -12.06 13.01
C ARG A 289 -10.84 -11.50 13.55
N THR A 290 -10.78 -10.44 14.33
CA THR A 290 -11.97 -9.86 14.97
C THR A 290 -12.14 -8.39 14.64
N VAL A 291 -11.14 -7.55 14.95
CA VAL A 291 -11.29 -6.09 14.78
C VAL A 291 -11.43 -5.72 13.29
N PHE A 292 -10.56 -6.24 12.44
CA PHE A 292 -10.55 -5.90 11.02
C PHE A 292 -11.29 -6.89 10.12
N ALA A 293 -11.76 -8.02 10.64
CA ALA A 293 -12.32 -9.11 9.84
C ALA A 293 -13.48 -8.66 8.95
N LYS A 294 -14.47 -7.95 9.51
CA LYS A 294 -15.67 -7.51 8.75
C LYS A 294 -15.31 -6.54 7.62
N LEU A 295 -14.40 -5.62 7.89
CA LEU A 295 -13.94 -4.68 6.87
C LEU A 295 -13.16 -5.41 5.76
N ARG A 296 -12.35 -6.42 6.12
CA ARG A 296 -11.65 -7.25 5.14
C ARG A 296 -12.61 -8.09 4.30
N ASP A 297 -13.58 -8.73 4.91
CA ASP A 297 -14.62 -9.51 4.20
C ASP A 297 -15.39 -8.61 3.23
N PHE A 298 -15.74 -7.41 3.65
CA PHE A 298 -16.41 -6.43 2.81
C PHE A 298 -15.52 -5.94 1.66
N GLN A 299 -14.24 -5.69 1.89
CA GLN A 299 -13.29 -5.38 0.83
C GLN A 299 -13.21 -6.50 -0.21
N LEU A 300 -13.12 -7.76 0.23
CA LEU A 300 -13.08 -8.92 -0.66
C LEU A 300 -14.37 -9.07 -1.47
N GLN A 301 -15.50 -8.72 -0.87
CA GLN A 301 -16.80 -8.76 -1.54
C GLN A 301 -16.95 -7.67 -2.60
N THR A 302 -16.48 -6.45 -2.33
CA THR A 302 -16.69 -5.29 -3.22
C THR A 302 -15.52 -5.05 -4.19
N GLY A 303 -14.32 -5.51 -3.84
CA GLY A 303 -13.09 -5.18 -4.57
C GLY A 303 -12.64 -3.73 -4.43
N SER A 304 -13.32 -2.92 -3.61
CA SER A 304 -13.00 -1.50 -3.42
C SER A 304 -11.78 -1.29 -2.53
N PRO A 305 -10.99 -0.24 -2.75
CA PRO A 305 -9.90 0.15 -1.85
C PRO A 305 -10.42 0.47 -0.44
N VAL A 306 -9.55 0.25 0.56
CA VAL A 306 -9.84 0.59 1.95
C VAL A 306 -8.84 1.62 2.46
N PHE A 307 -9.34 2.59 3.20
CA PHE A 307 -8.58 3.64 3.86
C PHE A 307 -8.81 3.59 5.37
N ILE A 308 -7.77 3.30 6.15
CA ILE A 308 -7.82 3.51 7.60
C ILE A 308 -7.60 5.00 7.83
N GLY A 309 -8.70 5.75 7.76
CA GLY A 309 -8.72 7.22 7.73
C GLY A 309 -8.21 7.88 9.00
N GLU A 310 -8.32 7.17 10.13
CA GLU A 310 -7.70 7.55 11.40
C GLU A 310 -7.20 6.31 12.14
N MET A 311 -6.02 6.42 12.72
CA MET A 311 -5.46 5.48 13.70
C MET A 311 -4.39 6.18 14.53
N GLY A 312 -4.06 5.65 15.68
CA GLY A 312 -3.02 6.24 16.53
C GLY A 312 -3.21 5.91 18.00
N MET A 313 -2.53 6.67 18.83
CA MET A 313 -2.66 6.61 20.28
C MET A 313 -2.43 7.98 20.91
N TYR A 314 -3.18 8.24 21.99
CA TYR A 314 -3.14 9.53 22.69
C TYR A 314 -1.80 9.75 23.42
N LYS A 315 -1.30 8.71 24.06
CA LYS A 315 0.02 8.72 24.74
C LYS A 315 0.67 7.37 24.58
N PRO A 316 1.99 7.30 24.50
CA PRO A 316 2.69 6.01 24.46
C PRO A 316 2.34 5.15 25.66
N GLN A 317 2.15 3.87 25.42
CA GLN A 317 1.91 2.84 26.41
C GLN A 317 2.97 1.74 26.26
N ASN A 318 3.06 0.82 27.22
CA ASN A 318 3.95 -0.34 27.05
C ASN A 318 3.52 -1.16 25.83
N GLY A 319 4.46 -1.49 24.92
CA GLY A 319 4.18 -2.20 23.69
C GLY A 319 3.60 -1.32 22.55
N SER A 320 3.70 0.01 22.66
CA SER A 320 3.19 0.93 21.62
C SER A 320 3.76 0.67 20.24
N ALA A 321 5.04 0.35 20.15
CA ALA A 321 5.72 0.06 18.89
C ALA A 321 5.16 -1.22 18.26
N GLU A 322 4.90 -2.25 19.06
CA GLU A 322 4.28 -3.50 18.62
C GLU A 322 2.83 -3.28 18.17
N TYR A 323 2.03 -2.55 18.97
CA TYR A 323 0.65 -2.20 18.61
C TYR A 323 0.55 -1.48 17.25
N ILE A 324 1.35 -0.44 17.05
CA ILE A 324 1.37 0.30 15.78
C ILE A 324 1.92 -0.59 14.66
N GLY A 325 2.96 -1.37 14.93
CA GLY A 325 3.53 -2.32 13.97
C GLY A 325 2.51 -3.33 13.46
N ASP A 326 1.77 -3.96 14.36
CA ASP A 326 0.73 -4.94 14.01
C ASP A 326 -0.37 -4.36 13.12
N ILE A 327 -0.81 -3.12 13.41
CA ILE A 327 -1.81 -2.44 12.56
C ILE A 327 -1.24 -2.14 11.18
N LEU A 328 0.01 -1.66 11.10
CA LEU A 328 0.67 -1.35 9.85
C LEU A 328 0.91 -2.61 9.00
N ASP A 329 1.30 -3.72 9.62
CA ASP A 329 1.45 -5.01 8.95
C ASP A 329 0.11 -5.53 8.42
N ILE A 330 -0.99 -5.33 9.16
CA ILE A 330 -2.33 -5.65 8.68
C ILE A 330 -2.71 -4.78 7.48
N CYS A 331 -2.49 -3.48 7.55
CA CYS A 331 -2.75 -2.56 6.43
C CYS A 331 -1.97 -2.98 5.17
N LYS A 332 -0.71 -3.32 5.33
CA LYS A 332 0.17 -3.79 4.26
C LYS A 332 -0.32 -5.10 3.65
N ASP A 333 -0.58 -6.12 4.47
CA ASP A 333 -1.03 -7.44 4.02
C ASP A 333 -2.38 -7.39 3.28
N TYR A 334 -3.23 -6.44 3.63
CA TYR A 334 -4.54 -6.25 3.01
C TYR A 334 -4.53 -5.21 1.87
N GLY A 335 -3.39 -4.55 1.66
CA GLY A 335 -3.25 -3.49 0.66
C GLY A 335 -3.99 -2.20 1.03
N TRP A 336 -4.18 -1.95 2.33
CA TRP A 336 -4.93 -0.79 2.82
C TRP A 336 -4.07 0.45 2.92
N HIS A 337 -4.69 1.59 2.64
CA HIS A 337 -4.12 2.92 2.86
C HIS A 337 -4.40 3.39 4.28
N TYR A 338 -3.61 4.34 4.79
CA TYR A 338 -3.81 4.79 6.16
C TYR A 338 -3.38 6.24 6.40
N ALA A 339 -3.97 6.85 7.44
CA ALA A 339 -3.57 8.14 8.00
C ALA A 339 -3.59 8.09 9.52
N PHE A 340 -2.48 8.50 10.13
CA PHE A 340 -2.39 8.61 11.58
C PHE A 340 -3.12 9.86 12.10
N TRP A 341 -3.66 9.80 13.28
CA TRP A 341 -4.15 10.93 14.04
C TRP A 341 -3.07 11.37 15.03
N ASP A 342 -2.56 12.65 15.04
CA ASP A 342 -2.63 13.64 13.99
C ASP A 342 -1.26 14.34 13.82
N TRP A 343 -1.06 15.12 12.75
CA TRP A 343 0.23 15.75 12.43
C TRP A 343 0.38 17.08 13.13
N ARG A 344 1.29 17.14 14.14
CA ARG A 344 1.75 18.37 14.81
C ARG A 344 0.62 19.33 15.16
N ARG A 345 -0.47 18.84 15.76
CA ARG A 345 -1.63 19.65 16.12
C ARG A 345 -1.27 20.81 17.05
N GLY A 346 -0.30 20.63 17.93
CA GLY A 346 0.21 21.67 18.81
C GLY A 346 1.28 21.16 19.77
N PRO A 347 2.00 22.07 20.45
CA PRO A 347 3.08 21.67 21.35
C PRO A 347 2.60 20.94 22.62
N SER A 348 1.31 21.04 22.96
CA SER A 348 0.69 20.35 24.10
C SER A 348 -0.04 19.06 23.71
N GLU A 349 -0.19 18.76 22.41
CA GLU A 349 -0.99 17.63 21.96
C GLU A 349 -0.24 16.30 22.15
N ASP A 350 -0.90 15.41 22.88
CA ASP A 350 -0.36 14.11 23.26
C ASP A 350 -0.57 13.03 22.19
N TRP A 351 -1.19 13.36 21.06
CA TRP A 351 -1.31 12.51 19.86
C TRP A 351 -0.09 12.56 18.96
N ASN A 352 0.76 13.58 19.12
CA ASN A 352 1.97 13.73 18.30
C ASN A 352 3.09 12.80 18.80
N LEU A 353 3.28 11.68 18.12
CA LEU A 353 4.29 10.67 18.49
C LEU A 353 5.74 11.17 18.40
N GLU A 354 6.03 12.24 17.64
CA GLU A 354 7.39 12.85 17.60
C GLU A 354 7.86 13.40 18.94
N LYS A 355 6.91 13.75 19.84
CA LYS A 355 7.23 14.37 21.14
C LYS A 355 7.88 13.44 22.14
N PHE A 356 7.67 12.15 21.99
CA PHE A 356 8.02 11.19 23.01
C PHE A 356 9.43 10.66 22.78
N ASN A 357 10.39 11.13 23.60
CA ASN A 357 11.83 10.93 23.38
C ASN A 357 12.38 9.59 23.89
N ASP A 358 11.63 8.84 24.73
CA ASP A 358 12.09 7.59 25.31
C ASP A 358 11.49 6.37 24.60
N GLU A 359 10.57 5.63 25.23
CA GLU A 359 9.88 4.50 24.57
C GLU A 359 8.96 4.97 23.45
N GLY A 360 8.42 6.18 23.52
CA GLY A 360 7.74 6.84 22.43
C GLY A 360 8.61 6.96 21.17
N ASN A 361 9.92 7.06 21.33
CA ASN A 361 10.85 7.02 20.20
C ASN A 361 10.83 5.67 19.48
N ALA A 362 10.61 4.54 20.16
CA ALA A 362 10.44 3.24 19.51
C ALA A 362 9.17 3.19 18.66
N THR A 363 8.07 3.74 19.15
CA THR A 363 6.80 3.85 18.40
C THR A 363 6.96 4.76 17.19
N TRP A 364 7.59 5.93 17.37
CA TRP A 364 7.87 6.84 16.27
C TRP A 364 8.81 6.21 15.23
N LYS A 365 9.83 5.47 15.65
CA LYS A 365 10.70 4.70 14.73
C LYS A 365 9.93 3.64 13.96
N THR A 366 8.97 2.96 14.60
CA THR A 366 8.08 2.00 13.92
C THR A 366 7.23 2.71 12.88
N VAL A 367 6.65 3.87 13.21
CA VAL A 367 5.93 4.70 12.24
C VAL A 367 6.87 5.10 11.09
N LEU A 368 8.03 5.67 11.39
CA LEU A 368 9.00 6.10 10.39
C LEU A 368 9.47 4.97 9.49
N SER A 369 9.75 3.78 10.05
CA SER A 369 10.18 2.63 9.24
C SER A 369 9.13 2.19 8.21
N ASN A 370 7.87 2.46 8.47
CA ASN A 370 6.76 2.19 7.55
C ASN A 370 6.44 3.38 6.62
N PHE A 371 6.71 4.61 7.08
CA PHE A 371 6.55 5.82 6.28
C PHE A 371 7.74 6.11 5.39
N TYR A 372 8.93 5.76 5.85
CA TYR A 372 10.16 6.12 5.17
C TYR A 372 10.26 5.40 3.83
N ALA A 373 9.63 6.00 2.84
CA ALA A 373 9.99 5.73 1.46
C ALA A 373 11.17 6.65 1.11
N PRO A 374 12.33 6.09 0.71
CA PRO A 374 13.43 6.90 0.21
C PRO A 374 12.94 7.86 -0.87
N PRO A 375 13.56 9.04 -1.05
CA PRO A 375 13.26 9.88 -2.20
C PRO A 375 13.44 9.06 -3.49
N VAL A 376 12.61 9.35 -4.47
CA VAL A 376 12.67 8.68 -5.77
C VAL A 376 14.00 9.04 -6.45
N PRO A 377 14.84 8.06 -6.82
CA PRO A 377 16.06 8.34 -7.56
C PRO A 377 15.74 8.98 -8.91
N ASN A 378 16.54 9.94 -9.35
CA ASN A 378 16.39 10.49 -10.69
C ASN A 378 17.21 9.66 -11.69
N PRO A 379 16.57 8.98 -12.67
CA PRO A 379 17.25 8.18 -13.66
C PRO A 379 18.05 9.07 -14.62
N VAL A 380 19.35 8.81 -14.79
CA VAL A 380 20.28 9.60 -15.60
C VAL A 380 20.51 8.95 -16.97
N SER A 381 20.90 7.69 -17.02
CA SER A 381 21.23 6.96 -18.26
C SER A 381 20.69 5.54 -18.21
N PRO A 382 20.19 4.98 -19.32
CA PRO A 382 19.93 5.59 -20.64
C PRO A 382 18.87 6.70 -20.59
N GLN A 383 19.08 7.75 -21.42
CA GLN A 383 18.15 8.88 -21.48
C GLN A 383 16.85 8.53 -22.23
N ASN A 384 15.77 9.22 -21.86
CA ASN A 384 14.48 9.04 -22.50
C ASN A 384 14.52 9.42 -23.97
N GLY A 385 14.00 8.52 -24.83
CA GLY A 385 13.99 8.69 -26.30
C GLY A 385 15.35 8.50 -26.98
N GLY A 386 16.40 8.10 -26.24
CA GLY A 386 17.75 7.90 -26.76
C GLY A 386 18.02 6.50 -27.28
N THR A 387 19.26 6.27 -27.69
CA THR A 387 19.82 4.96 -27.99
C THR A 387 20.84 4.57 -26.92
N ALA A 388 21.00 3.27 -26.67
CA ALA A 388 22.00 2.75 -25.75
C ALA A 388 22.61 1.44 -26.28
N ALA A 389 23.80 1.10 -25.80
CA ALA A 389 24.49 -0.13 -26.18
C ALA A 389 23.66 -1.39 -25.83
N LEU A 390 23.98 -2.54 -26.39
CA LEU A 390 23.34 -3.82 -26.05
C LEU A 390 23.63 -4.28 -24.61
N ASN A 391 24.57 -3.61 -23.93
CA ASN A 391 24.90 -3.78 -22.53
C ASN A 391 24.99 -2.41 -21.83
N PRO A 392 23.90 -1.63 -21.80
CA PRO A 392 23.95 -0.26 -21.29
C PRO A 392 24.31 -0.22 -19.80
N ALA A 393 24.97 0.87 -19.41
CA ALA A 393 25.08 1.23 -18.01
C ALA A 393 23.85 2.06 -17.62
N PHE A 394 23.06 1.55 -16.70
CA PHE A 394 21.99 2.28 -16.05
C PHE A 394 22.61 3.10 -14.90
N THR A 395 22.33 4.38 -14.87
CA THR A 395 22.82 5.26 -13.81
C THR A 395 21.71 6.18 -13.33
N TRP A 396 21.80 6.57 -12.08
CA TRP A 396 20.91 7.49 -11.41
C TRP A 396 21.65 8.34 -10.39
N ASP A 397 20.99 9.35 -9.82
CA ASP A 397 21.61 10.23 -8.85
C ASP A 397 22.08 9.45 -7.62
N SER A 398 23.30 9.76 -7.16
CA SER A 398 23.84 9.19 -5.92
C SER A 398 23.04 9.70 -4.73
N MET A 399 22.58 8.78 -3.90
CA MET A 399 21.81 9.06 -2.69
C MET A 399 22.58 8.56 -1.46
N THR A 400 23.24 9.49 -0.75
CA THR A 400 24.15 9.17 0.35
C THR A 400 23.51 8.52 1.57
N ALA A 401 22.19 8.53 1.66
CA ALA A 401 21.44 7.96 2.78
C ALA A 401 20.89 6.54 2.53
N PHE A 402 21.07 5.96 1.32
CA PHE A 402 20.46 4.69 0.94
C PHE A 402 21.52 3.69 0.47
N THR A 403 21.34 2.43 0.85
CA THR A 403 22.33 1.38 0.57
C THR A 403 21.99 0.53 -0.63
N SER A 404 20.73 0.51 -1.10
CA SER A 404 20.38 -0.30 -2.26
C SER A 404 19.24 0.30 -3.10
N PHE A 405 19.12 -0.23 -4.33
CA PHE A 405 18.15 0.19 -5.31
C PHE A 405 17.54 -1.04 -6.00
N ASP A 406 16.31 -0.87 -6.49
CA ASP A 406 15.69 -1.84 -7.40
C ASP A 406 15.52 -1.20 -8.78
N LEU A 407 15.99 -1.89 -9.82
CA LEU A 407 15.85 -1.50 -11.22
C LEU A 407 14.84 -2.44 -11.90
N GLU A 408 13.83 -1.87 -12.53
CA GLU A 408 12.93 -2.62 -13.39
C GLU A 408 13.15 -2.23 -14.86
N ILE A 409 13.23 -3.21 -15.73
CA ILE A 409 13.37 -3.02 -17.17
C ILE A 409 12.53 -4.05 -17.93
N GLY A 410 11.88 -3.62 -19.01
CA GLY A 410 11.09 -4.48 -19.89
C GLY A 410 10.98 -3.90 -21.29
N ILE A 411 10.39 -4.67 -22.21
CA ILE A 411 10.10 -4.21 -23.58
C ILE A 411 9.04 -3.10 -23.50
N TYR A 412 9.31 -1.97 -24.13
CA TYR A 412 8.35 -0.86 -24.21
C TYR A 412 7.07 -1.28 -24.94
N GLY A 413 5.93 -1.13 -24.28
CA GLY A 413 4.63 -1.61 -24.76
C GLY A 413 4.40 -3.12 -24.60
N GLY A 414 5.34 -3.84 -23.98
CA GLY A 414 5.21 -5.24 -23.61
C GLY A 414 4.32 -5.45 -22.37
N ARG A 415 4.13 -6.72 -22.02
CA ARG A 415 3.38 -7.07 -20.80
C ARG A 415 4.22 -6.80 -19.56
N PRO A 416 3.67 -6.15 -18.50
CA PRO A 416 4.40 -5.88 -17.26
C PRO A 416 4.95 -7.15 -16.58
N ASP A 417 4.25 -8.28 -16.68
CA ASP A 417 4.66 -9.56 -16.09
C ASP A 417 5.97 -10.11 -16.69
N ASN A 418 6.41 -9.58 -17.83
CA ASN A 418 7.65 -9.96 -18.49
C ASN A 418 8.81 -8.99 -18.18
N ASN A 419 8.58 -7.98 -17.32
CA ASN A 419 9.64 -7.09 -16.90
C ASN A 419 10.63 -7.82 -15.98
N ILE A 420 11.90 -7.49 -16.12
CA ILE A 420 12.96 -7.97 -15.23
C ILE A 420 13.10 -6.98 -14.08
N LEU A 421 12.99 -7.49 -12.86
CA LEU A 421 13.27 -6.78 -11.63
C LEU A 421 14.64 -7.20 -11.09
N ILE A 422 15.53 -6.25 -10.96
CA ILE A 422 16.87 -6.42 -10.37
C ILE A 422 16.85 -5.70 -9.03
N THR A 423 17.08 -6.44 -7.95
CA THR A 423 16.97 -5.92 -6.59
C THR A 423 18.33 -5.82 -5.91
N ASP A 424 18.39 -5.01 -4.84
CA ASP A 424 19.53 -4.89 -3.94
C ASP A 424 20.82 -4.40 -4.63
N ILE A 425 20.69 -3.46 -5.57
CA ILE A 425 21.84 -2.80 -6.20
C ILE A 425 22.43 -1.80 -5.20
N GLU A 426 23.67 -2.05 -4.75
CA GLU A 426 24.33 -1.25 -3.70
C GLU A 426 25.06 0.00 -4.25
N THR A 427 25.01 0.26 -5.54
CA THR A 427 25.67 1.40 -6.20
C THR A 427 24.67 2.27 -6.95
N ALA A 428 25.00 3.51 -7.24
CA ALA A 428 24.17 4.41 -8.06
C ALA A 428 24.25 4.08 -9.56
N GLY A 429 24.40 2.80 -9.91
CA GLY A 429 24.40 2.33 -11.27
C GLY A 429 24.40 0.82 -11.38
N PHE A 430 23.97 0.35 -12.54
CA PHE A 430 23.88 -1.07 -12.89
C PHE A 430 24.27 -1.28 -14.37
N LYS A 431 24.97 -2.34 -14.66
CA LYS A 431 25.31 -2.70 -16.05
C LYS A 431 25.05 -4.19 -16.32
N PHE A 432 24.36 -4.46 -17.38
CA PHE A 432 24.21 -5.82 -17.88
C PHE A 432 25.52 -6.38 -18.44
N GLY A 433 25.62 -7.68 -18.49
CA GLY A 433 26.68 -8.37 -19.24
C GLY A 433 26.62 -8.10 -20.74
N GLU A 434 27.62 -8.56 -21.48
CA GLU A 434 27.69 -8.37 -22.93
C GLU A 434 26.46 -8.92 -23.66
N ASN A 435 25.93 -8.15 -24.60
CA ASN A 435 24.80 -8.53 -25.46
C ASN A 435 23.55 -8.96 -24.68
N ALA A 436 23.28 -8.33 -23.53
CA ALA A 436 22.10 -8.64 -22.72
C ALA A 436 20.79 -8.20 -23.39
N LEU A 437 20.83 -7.14 -24.17
CA LEU A 437 19.67 -6.58 -24.87
C LEU A 437 19.66 -6.97 -26.35
N VAL A 438 18.49 -6.94 -26.97
CA VAL A 438 18.29 -7.28 -28.38
C VAL A 438 18.42 -6.04 -29.24
N GLU A 439 19.23 -6.12 -30.30
CA GLU A 439 19.43 -5.06 -31.31
C GLU A 439 18.12 -4.56 -31.87
N GLY A 440 17.94 -3.25 -31.91
CA GLY A 440 16.75 -2.58 -32.45
C GLY A 440 15.51 -2.63 -31.55
N GLN A 441 15.57 -3.35 -30.44
CA GLN A 441 14.45 -3.44 -29.48
C GLN A 441 14.40 -2.20 -28.60
N THR A 442 13.18 -1.67 -28.40
CA THR A 442 12.93 -0.55 -27.49
C THR A 442 12.55 -1.07 -26.11
N TYR A 443 13.21 -0.53 -25.09
CA TYR A 443 13.03 -0.87 -23.67
C TYR A 443 12.54 0.31 -22.87
N ALA A 444 11.76 0.04 -21.83
CA ALA A 444 11.43 0.98 -20.77
C ALA A 444 12.09 0.54 -19.46
N TRP A 445 12.62 1.49 -18.69
CA TRP A 445 13.22 1.20 -17.40
C TRP A 445 12.89 2.27 -16.36
N ARG A 446 12.87 1.86 -15.09
CA ARG A 446 12.64 2.72 -13.94
C ARG A 446 13.42 2.21 -12.74
N ILE A 447 13.64 3.08 -11.78
CA ILE A 447 14.45 2.83 -10.60
C ILE A 447 13.71 3.25 -9.34
N ARG A 448 13.92 2.54 -8.23
CA ARG A 448 13.51 2.97 -6.90
C ARG A 448 14.62 2.71 -5.89
N ALA A 449 14.65 3.51 -4.82
CA ALA A 449 15.58 3.32 -3.71
C ALA A 449 14.96 2.44 -2.62
N LYS A 450 15.83 1.71 -1.89
CA LYS A 450 15.45 0.91 -0.72
C LYS A 450 16.11 1.48 0.53
N ASN A 451 15.38 1.42 1.65
CA ASN A 451 15.89 1.86 2.93
C ASN A 451 16.94 0.87 3.49
N PRO A 452 18.10 1.35 4.00
CA PRO A 452 19.11 0.50 4.63
C PRO A 452 18.52 -0.28 5.82
N GLY A 453 18.59 -1.61 5.77
CA GLY A 453 18.10 -2.48 6.83
C GLY A 453 16.59 -2.52 7.00
N GLY A 454 15.85 -1.90 6.08
CA GLY A 454 14.40 -1.98 6.01
C GLY A 454 13.92 -3.28 5.38
N ALA A 455 12.68 -3.67 5.70
CA ALA A 455 12.00 -4.74 5.03
C ALA A 455 11.91 -4.46 3.51
N PRO A 456 11.78 -5.49 2.64
CA PRO A 456 11.78 -5.35 1.18
C PRO A 456 10.78 -4.34 0.63
N GLU A 457 9.78 -4.00 1.41
CA GLU A 457 8.68 -3.08 1.11
C GLU A 457 8.96 -1.61 1.41
N ASN A 458 10.03 -1.28 2.10
CA ASN A 458 10.41 0.12 2.38
C ASN A 458 11.20 0.72 1.21
N CYS A 459 10.54 0.76 0.05
CA CYS A 459 11.09 1.34 -1.16
C CYS A 459 10.48 2.72 -1.43
N SER A 460 11.23 3.56 -2.15
CA SER A 460 10.64 4.76 -2.77
C SER A 460 9.55 4.37 -3.77
N GLN A 461 8.76 5.35 -4.18
CA GLN A 461 8.02 5.21 -5.43
C GLN A 461 9.01 4.94 -6.58
N TRP A 462 8.53 4.28 -7.62
CA TRP A 462 9.28 4.14 -8.85
C TRP A 462 9.49 5.52 -9.49
N SER A 463 10.65 5.73 -10.09
CA SER A 463 10.87 6.89 -10.95
C SER A 463 9.92 6.88 -12.14
N GLU A 464 9.80 8.01 -12.84
CA GLU A 464 9.25 8.00 -14.18
C GLU A 464 10.04 7.04 -15.07
N SER A 465 9.33 6.30 -15.93
CA SER A 465 9.97 5.39 -16.86
C SER A 465 10.74 6.16 -17.94
N LYS A 466 11.96 5.73 -18.18
CA LYS A 466 12.78 6.17 -19.33
C LYS A 466 12.73 5.12 -20.43
N VAL A 467 12.63 5.57 -21.66
CA VAL A 467 12.53 4.71 -22.86
C VAL A 467 13.76 4.90 -23.73
N PHE A 468 14.37 3.81 -24.21
CA PHE A 468 15.52 3.86 -25.11
C PHE A 468 15.50 2.69 -26.09
N THR A 469 16.21 2.82 -27.22
CA THR A 469 16.38 1.72 -28.19
C THR A 469 17.80 1.15 -28.07
N ALA A 470 17.91 -0.16 -27.94
CA ALA A 470 19.21 -0.84 -27.86
C ALA A 470 19.86 -0.95 -29.24
N THR A 471 21.16 -0.59 -29.37
CA THR A 471 21.91 -0.63 -30.61
C THR A 471 23.38 -0.95 -30.41
N SER A 472 23.97 -1.71 -31.32
CA SER A 472 25.41 -2.04 -31.30
C SER A 472 26.32 -0.83 -31.55
N GLU A 473 25.79 0.26 -32.08
CA GLU A 473 26.58 1.48 -32.40
C GLU A 473 26.65 2.49 -31.26
N ALA A 474 25.91 2.30 -30.15
CA ALA A 474 25.92 3.23 -29.02
C ALA A 474 27.20 3.10 -28.18
N GLY A 475 27.84 4.24 -27.89
CA GLY A 475 29.07 4.31 -27.11
C GLY A 475 28.93 3.84 -25.67
N THR A 476 29.94 3.13 -25.15
CA THR A 476 29.97 2.55 -23.80
C THR A 476 30.49 3.52 -22.74
N ILE A 477 29.75 3.66 -21.62
CA ILE A 477 30.26 4.23 -20.37
C ILE A 477 30.54 3.05 -19.43
N ALA A 478 31.79 2.86 -19.00
CA ALA A 478 32.21 1.73 -18.19
C ALA A 478 31.84 1.91 -16.70
N ALA A 479 31.10 0.94 -16.13
CA ALA A 479 30.96 0.77 -14.67
C ALA A 479 31.36 -0.67 -14.29
N ASN A 480 32.00 -0.86 -13.12
CA ASN A 480 32.39 -2.17 -12.60
C ASN A 480 31.17 -2.93 -12.06
N MET A 481 30.63 -3.88 -12.85
CA MET A 481 29.45 -4.66 -12.51
C MET A 481 29.67 -6.16 -12.79
N PRO A 482 28.99 -7.08 -12.09
CA PRO A 482 29.13 -8.50 -12.32
C PRO A 482 28.62 -8.88 -13.73
N GLU A 483 29.46 -9.60 -14.47
CA GLU A 483 29.12 -10.18 -15.75
C GLU A 483 28.57 -11.61 -15.56
N ASN A 484 27.78 -12.09 -16.53
CA ASN A 484 27.44 -13.51 -16.57
C ASN A 484 28.72 -14.35 -16.73
N ARG A 485 28.98 -15.24 -15.78
CA ARG A 485 30.21 -16.04 -15.79
C ARG A 485 30.01 -17.35 -15.06
N LEU A 486 30.55 -18.42 -15.62
CA LEU A 486 30.73 -19.69 -14.94
C LEU A 486 32.22 -19.87 -14.61
N ASN A 487 32.57 -19.93 -13.36
CA ASN A 487 33.97 -20.10 -12.96
C ASN A 487 34.39 -21.58 -13.01
N GLN A 488 35.70 -21.82 -13.16
CA GLN A 488 36.25 -23.17 -13.00
C GLN A 488 35.97 -23.62 -11.56
N ASN A 489 35.50 -24.88 -11.41
CA ASN A 489 35.30 -25.48 -10.10
C ASN A 489 36.62 -25.56 -9.35
N TRP A 490 36.55 -25.40 -8.04
CA TRP A 490 37.76 -25.52 -7.18
C TRP A 490 37.43 -26.29 -5.91
N PRO A 491 38.30 -27.29 -5.54
CA PRO A 491 39.46 -27.76 -6.29
C PRO A 491 39.10 -28.44 -7.61
N ASN A 492 40.08 -28.50 -8.55
CA ASN A 492 40.00 -29.29 -9.76
C ASN A 492 41.43 -29.72 -10.18
N PRO A 493 41.83 -31.00 -10.15
CA PRO A 493 40.98 -32.16 -9.77
C PRO A 493 40.45 -32.11 -8.35
N PHE A 494 39.35 -32.85 -8.07
CA PHE A 494 38.66 -32.83 -6.76
C PHE A 494 38.36 -34.24 -6.23
N ASN A 495 38.17 -34.39 -4.90
CA ASN A 495 37.85 -35.64 -4.20
C ASN A 495 37.10 -35.36 -2.89
N PRO A 496 35.92 -35.89 -2.63
CA PRO A 496 34.89 -36.14 -3.64
C PRO A 496 34.07 -34.88 -3.94
N SER A 497 34.35 -33.74 -3.26
CA SER A 497 33.58 -32.53 -3.32
C SER A 497 34.34 -31.35 -3.95
N THR A 498 33.61 -30.50 -4.65
CA THR A 498 34.15 -29.29 -5.24
C THR A 498 33.11 -28.15 -5.19
N SER A 499 33.56 -26.90 -5.23
CA SER A 499 32.72 -25.73 -5.31
C SER A 499 32.69 -25.19 -6.74
N ILE A 500 31.50 -24.93 -7.26
CA ILE A 500 31.27 -24.31 -8.54
C ILE A 500 30.71 -22.89 -8.27
N LYS A 501 31.42 -21.88 -8.76
CA LYS A 501 30.98 -20.47 -8.63
C LYS A 501 30.49 -19.96 -9.97
N PHE A 502 29.46 -19.17 -9.93
CA PHE A 502 28.96 -18.44 -11.11
C PHE A 502 28.41 -17.07 -10.71
N SER A 503 28.35 -16.17 -11.67
CA SER A 503 27.75 -14.85 -11.51
C SER A 503 26.70 -14.59 -12.59
N LEU A 504 25.69 -13.85 -12.21
CA LEU A 504 24.58 -13.44 -13.08
C LEU A 504 24.54 -11.92 -13.15
N SER A 505 24.51 -11.39 -14.35
CA SER A 505 24.35 -9.96 -14.61
C SER A 505 22.91 -9.47 -14.41
N MET A 506 21.95 -10.41 -14.35
CA MET A 506 20.53 -10.11 -14.13
C MET A 506 19.78 -11.33 -13.60
N GLY A 507 18.59 -11.11 -13.02
CA GLY A 507 17.70 -12.18 -12.60
C GLY A 507 17.29 -13.09 -13.75
N SER A 508 17.50 -14.39 -13.60
CA SER A 508 17.33 -15.39 -14.65
C SER A 508 16.79 -16.71 -14.10
N ASN A 509 16.08 -17.45 -14.93
CA ASN A 509 15.85 -18.86 -14.69
C ASN A 509 17.15 -19.62 -14.99
N VAL A 510 17.74 -20.21 -13.97
CA VAL A 510 19.09 -20.82 -14.01
C VAL A 510 18.99 -22.32 -13.93
N ARG A 511 19.73 -23.00 -14.80
CA ARG A 511 20.03 -24.42 -14.68
C ARG A 511 21.53 -24.62 -14.62
N LEU A 512 22.03 -25.28 -13.57
CA LEU A 512 23.41 -25.73 -13.46
C LEU A 512 23.38 -27.26 -13.38
N LEU A 513 23.79 -27.89 -14.48
CA LEU A 513 23.68 -29.33 -14.70
C LEU A 513 25.07 -29.94 -14.87
N VAL A 514 25.25 -31.19 -14.39
CA VAL A 514 26.47 -31.95 -14.54
C VAL A 514 26.21 -33.18 -15.42
N TYR A 515 27.12 -33.43 -16.35
CA TYR A 515 27.05 -34.51 -17.32
C TYR A 515 28.30 -35.38 -17.26
N ASP A 516 28.15 -36.67 -17.54
CA ASP A 516 29.25 -37.53 -17.86
C ASP A 516 29.74 -37.36 -19.32
N MET A 517 30.81 -38.06 -19.69
CA MET A 517 31.37 -37.97 -21.03
C MET A 517 30.48 -38.57 -22.13
N LEU A 518 29.42 -39.27 -21.79
CA LEU A 518 28.40 -39.77 -22.71
C LEU A 518 27.22 -38.80 -22.87
N GLY A 519 27.28 -37.62 -22.20
CA GLY A 519 26.24 -36.62 -22.24
C GLY A 519 25.02 -36.92 -21.36
N ARG A 520 25.11 -37.89 -20.45
CA ARG A 520 24.03 -38.22 -19.51
C ARG A 520 24.11 -37.28 -18.32
N GLU A 521 22.98 -36.69 -17.93
CA GLU A 521 22.86 -35.86 -16.73
C GLU A 521 23.10 -36.74 -15.48
N VAL A 522 24.11 -36.39 -14.68
CA VAL A 522 24.49 -37.11 -13.46
C VAL A 522 24.18 -36.33 -12.19
N ALA A 523 23.97 -35.00 -12.30
CA ALA A 523 23.49 -34.15 -11.22
C ALA A 523 22.87 -32.88 -11.74
N ARG A 524 21.90 -32.37 -10.97
CA ARG A 524 21.25 -31.09 -11.15
C ARG A 524 21.49 -30.24 -9.91
N LEU A 525 22.33 -29.22 -10.01
CA LEU A 525 22.82 -28.47 -8.87
C LEU A 525 21.98 -27.22 -8.61
N VAL A 526 21.46 -26.61 -9.69
CA VAL A 526 20.52 -25.48 -9.64
C VAL A 526 19.44 -25.70 -10.71
N ASP A 527 18.18 -25.45 -10.35
CA ASP A 527 17.05 -25.42 -11.28
C ASP A 527 15.98 -24.46 -10.74
N GLY A 528 15.93 -23.25 -11.24
CA GLY A 528 14.97 -22.24 -10.84
C GLY A 528 15.49 -20.81 -10.93
N TYR A 529 14.63 -19.87 -10.57
CA TYR A 529 14.95 -18.45 -10.64
C TYR A 529 16.02 -18.06 -9.62
N LYS A 530 17.00 -17.30 -10.09
CA LYS A 530 18.05 -16.66 -9.27
C LYS A 530 18.12 -15.18 -9.61
N GLN A 531 18.26 -14.35 -8.61
CA GLN A 531 18.49 -12.91 -8.79
C GLN A 531 19.89 -12.66 -9.39
N GLN A 532 20.15 -11.42 -9.77
CA GLN A 532 21.51 -10.96 -10.06
C GLN A 532 22.40 -11.21 -8.85
N GLY A 533 23.66 -11.59 -9.09
CA GLY A 533 24.63 -11.79 -8.01
C GLY A 533 25.62 -12.91 -8.28
N SER A 534 26.49 -13.18 -7.29
CA SER A 534 27.46 -14.25 -7.32
C SER A 534 27.01 -15.41 -6.43
N TYR A 535 27.12 -16.62 -6.96
CA TYR A 535 26.65 -17.84 -6.33
C TYR A 535 27.79 -18.85 -6.17
N SER A 536 27.72 -19.65 -5.13
CA SER A 536 28.64 -20.77 -4.89
C SER A 536 27.82 -22.01 -4.55
N VAL A 537 28.00 -23.07 -5.32
CA VAL A 537 27.27 -24.34 -5.15
C VAL A 537 28.26 -25.46 -4.93
N MET A 538 28.06 -26.21 -3.84
CA MET A 538 28.85 -27.43 -3.57
C MET A 538 28.33 -28.60 -4.39
N PHE A 539 29.23 -29.32 -5.03
CA PHE A 539 28.95 -30.56 -5.72
C PHE A 539 29.68 -31.70 -5.01
N ASP A 540 28.92 -32.67 -4.50
CA ASP A 540 29.43 -33.92 -3.93
C ASP A 540 29.25 -35.03 -4.95
N ALA A 541 30.38 -35.56 -5.44
CA ALA A 541 30.47 -36.65 -6.39
C ALA A 541 30.86 -37.99 -5.73
N SER A 542 30.59 -38.15 -4.42
CA SER A 542 30.96 -39.38 -3.67
C SER A 542 30.39 -40.67 -4.28
N THR A 543 29.26 -40.60 -4.99
CA THR A 543 28.60 -41.71 -5.66
C THR A 543 29.09 -41.96 -7.10
N LEU A 544 29.86 -41.04 -7.67
CA LEU A 544 30.30 -41.11 -9.06
C LEU A 544 31.69 -41.75 -9.17
N ALA A 545 32.02 -42.36 -10.31
CA ALA A 545 33.34 -42.92 -10.61
C ALA A 545 34.37 -41.81 -10.89
N SER A 546 35.67 -42.10 -10.60
CA SER A 546 36.75 -41.21 -11.05
C SER A 546 36.68 -41.00 -12.57
N GLY A 547 36.86 -39.79 -13.02
CA GLY A 547 36.72 -39.45 -14.44
C GLY A 547 36.55 -37.98 -14.74
N VAL A 548 36.30 -37.71 -16.00
CA VAL A 548 36.00 -36.36 -16.50
C VAL A 548 34.50 -36.16 -16.54
N TYR A 549 34.06 -35.00 -16.03
CA TYR A 549 32.67 -34.53 -16.07
C TYR A 549 32.61 -33.17 -16.68
N ILE A 550 31.45 -32.82 -17.24
CA ILE A 550 31.14 -31.52 -17.83
C ILE A 550 30.04 -30.88 -17.00
N TYR A 551 30.15 -29.60 -16.67
CA TYR A 551 29.04 -28.86 -16.08
C TYR A 551 28.68 -27.68 -16.97
N LYS A 552 27.39 -27.43 -17.07
CA LYS A 552 26.78 -26.43 -17.94
C LYS A 552 25.90 -25.51 -17.10
N LEU A 553 26.16 -24.22 -17.23
CA LEU A 553 25.25 -23.15 -16.72
C LEU A 553 24.41 -22.63 -17.88
N GLU A 554 23.12 -22.61 -17.71
CA GLU A 554 22.16 -21.90 -18.56
C GLU A 554 21.45 -20.87 -17.69
N ALA A 555 21.44 -19.61 -18.10
CA ALA A 555 20.71 -18.55 -17.48
C ALA A 555 19.79 -17.90 -18.54
N LEU A 556 18.48 -18.04 -18.34
CA LEU A 556 17.46 -17.54 -19.24
C LEU A 556 16.72 -16.41 -18.54
N PRO A 557 17.05 -15.13 -18.85
CA PRO A 557 16.27 -14.00 -18.38
C PRO A 557 14.88 -14.00 -19.02
N GLY A 558 14.04 -13.03 -18.65
CA GLY A 558 12.71 -12.84 -19.24
C GLY A 558 12.76 -12.54 -20.73
N GLU A 559 11.59 -12.46 -21.34
CA GLU A 559 11.41 -12.17 -22.78
C GLU A 559 12.10 -10.85 -23.16
N GLY A 560 12.76 -10.84 -24.33
CA GLY A 560 13.48 -9.66 -24.84
C GLY A 560 14.93 -9.54 -24.38
N PHE A 561 15.45 -10.48 -23.59
CA PHE A 561 16.84 -10.52 -23.17
C PHE A 561 17.57 -11.75 -23.71
N ALA A 562 18.86 -11.58 -23.97
CA ALA A 562 19.68 -12.69 -24.47
C ALA A 562 19.98 -13.70 -23.37
N GLY A 563 19.76 -14.98 -23.63
CA GLY A 563 20.15 -16.06 -22.73
C GLY A 563 21.69 -16.22 -22.68
N PHE A 564 22.19 -16.68 -21.53
CA PHE A 564 23.60 -16.99 -21.33
C PHE A 564 23.80 -18.50 -21.15
N THR A 565 24.82 -19.07 -21.82
CA THR A 565 25.20 -20.48 -21.65
C THR A 565 26.71 -20.58 -21.64
N GLU A 566 27.25 -21.23 -20.58
CA GLU A 566 28.68 -21.55 -20.49
C GLU A 566 28.90 -22.99 -20.00
N ILE A 567 29.93 -23.63 -20.53
CA ILE A 567 30.28 -25.04 -20.25
C ILE A 567 31.72 -25.13 -19.78
N LYS A 568 31.95 -25.90 -18.72
CA LYS A 568 33.30 -26.19 -18.23
C LYS A 568 33.48 -27.66 -17.90
N LYS A 569 34.76 -28.08 -17.82
CA LYS A 569 35.17 -29.42 -17.52
C LYS A 569 35.74 -29.54 -16.10
N MET A 570 35.44 -30.62 -15.41
CA MET A 570 36.03 -30.96 -14.11
C MET A 570 36.52 -32.41 -14.07
N ILE A 571 37.47 -32.70 -13.16
CA ILE A 571 38.11 -34.02 -13.01
C ILE A 571 37.91 -34.49 -11.58
N LEU A 572 37.22 -35.63 -11.43
CA LEU A 572 37.06 -36.33 -10.17
C LEU A 572 38.16 -37.39 -10.05
N VAL A 573 38.88 -37.37 -8.97
CA VAL A 573 39.93 -38.36 -8.63
C VAL A 573 39.63 -38.91 -7.23
N LYS A 574 39.28 -40.17 -7.14
CA LYS A 574 39.10 -40.89 -5.88
C LYS A 574 40.32 -41.67 -5.52
#